data_5b95575501627890fc3b9b492d87972a
#
_entry.id   5b95575501627890fc3b9b492d87972a
#
_cell.length_a   1.000
_cell.length_b   1.000
_cell.length_c   1.000
_cell.angle_alpha   90.00
_cell.angle_beta   90.00
_cell.angle_gamma   90.00
#
_symmetry.space_group_name_H-M   'P 1'
#
loop_
_entity.id
_entity.type
_entity.pdbx_description
1 polymer ?
#
loop_
_entity_poly.entity_id
_entity_poly.type
_entity_poly.pdbx_seq_one_letter_code
_entity_poly.pdbx_strand_id
1 'polypeptide(L)'
;LGDVYKRQPVHGDNYLYIYCLWVAGSFKGKGYAKSLIEYCINDAKEKGKSGVCILSSKKKKPFLADKKFLLKYGFKVVDTVKNEYELLALSFNGEKPYFSESVKEMRIIGQELTIYYGLQCPYIPNCIEQVQEYCTKNSIPLNLIAVDTLEKAKNLPCIFNNWAVFYHREYETNHLLNETFLKKKFQL
;
A
#
# COMPACT_ATOMS: atom_id res chain seq x y z
N LEU A 1 -3.69 1.40 11.90
CA LEU A 1 -4.06 2.82 11.74
C LEU A 1 -2.87 3.74 11.92
N GLY A 2 -2.83 4.81 11.15
CA GLY A 2 -1.85 5.88 11.29
C GLY A 2 -2.34 7.17 10.65
N ASP A 3 -1.81 8.29 11.11
CA ASP A 3 -2.13 9.59 10.52
C ASP A 3 -1.63 9.66 9.07
N VAL A 4 -2.44 10.22 8.18
CA VAL A 4 -2.15 10.35 6.74
C VAL A 4 -0.82 11.03 6.46
N TYR A 5 -0.40 11.97 7.28
CA TYR A 5 0.85 12.69 7.07
C TYR A 5 2.12 11.89 7.41
N LYS A 6 2.00 10.68 7.99
CA LYS A 6 3.16 10.00 8.58
C LYS A 6 3.91 9.04 7.65
N ARG A 7 3.24 8.25 6.80
CA ARG A 7 3.94 7.14 6.11
C ARG A 7 3.35 6.73 4.75
N GLN A 8 2.50 7.50 4.12
CA GLN A 8 1.90 7.15 2.82
C GLN A 8 1.86 8.35 1.88
N PRO A 9 1.86 8.12 0.57
CA PRO A 9 1.80 9.17 -0.43
C PRO A 9 0.35 9.67 -0.64
N VAL A 10 -0.31 10.03 0.47
CA VAL A 10 -1.67 10.57 0.50
C VAL A 10 -1.65 11.89 1.26
N HIS A 11 -2.35 12.87 0.76
CA HIS A 11 -2.65 14.13 1.43
C HIS A 11 -4.08 14.13 1.97
N GLY A 12 -4.29 14.74 3.12
CA GLY A 12 -5.59 14.85 3.78
C GLY A 12 -5.40 15.27 5.22
N ASP A 13 -5.83 16.50 5.51
CA ASP A 13 -5.63 17.05 6.84
C ASP A 13 -6.45 16.27 7.87
N ASN A 14 -5.75 15.88 8.94
CA ASN A 14 -6.33 15.18 10.08
C ASN A 14 -7.09 13.87 9.76
N TYR A 15 -6.71 13.14 8.67
CA TYR A 15 -7.26 11.82 8.36
C TYR A 15 -6.47 10.71 9.04
N LEU A 16 -7.14 9.59 9.38
CA LEU A 16 -6.49 8.31 9.66
C LEU A 16 -6.43 7.45 8.40
N TYR A 17 -5.30 6.76 8.21
CA TYR A 17 -5.12 5.80 7.12
C TYR A 17 -5.12 4.37 7.66
N ILE A 18 -5.92 3.49 7.05
CA ILE A 18 -5.92 2.07 7.35
C ILE A 18 -4.91 1.40 6.41
N TYR A 19 -3.76 0.98 6.95
CA TYR A 19 -2.70 0.34 6.17
C TYR A 19 -3.06 -1.07 5.72
N CYS A 20 -3.74 -1.82 6.57
CA CYS A 20 -4.16 -3.18 6.29
C CYS A 20 -5.42 -3.51 7.08
N LEU A 21 -6.39 -4.12 6.40
CA LEU A 21 -7.58 -4.69 7.00
C LEU A 21 -7.69 -6.14 6.53
N TRP A 22 -7.26 -7.08 7.37
CA TRP A 22 -7.22 -8.49 7.00
C TRP A 22 -7.67 -9.39 8.14
N VAL A 23 -8.41 -10.44 7.79
CA VAL A 23 -8.86 -11.48 8.70
C VAL A 23 -8.35 -12.83 8.20
N ALA A 24 -7.63 -13.55 9.05
CA ALA A 24 -7.04 -14.86 8.73
C ALA A 24 -8.10 -15.91 8.36
N GLY A 25 -7.70 -16.90 7.55
CA GLY A 25 -8.59 -17.88 6.91
C GLY A 25 -9.66 -18.48 7.82
N SER A 26 -9.27 -19.09 8.95
CA SER A 26 -10.16 -19.75 9.92
C SER A 26 -11.10 -18.78 10.66
N PHE A 27 -10.82 -17.49 10.63
CA PHE A 27 -11.62 -16.44 11.27
C PHE A 27 -12.55 -15.70 10.31
N LYS A 28 -12.50 -16.00 9.02
CA LYS A 28 -13.41 -15.42 8.01
C LYS A 28 -14.86 -15.83 8.29
N GLY A 29 -15.80 -14.95 7.92
CA GLY A 29 -17.25 -15.19 8.09
C GLY A 29 -17.79 -14.98 9.50
N LYS A 30 -16.93 -14.69 10.51
CA LYS A 30 -17.32 -14.50 11.91
C LYS A 30 -17.57 -13.03 12.31
N GLY A 31 -17.69 -12.12 11.36
CA GLY A 31 -17.97 -10.70 11.63
C GLY A 31 -16.74 -9.85 11.99
N TYR A 32 -15.54 -10.41 12.16
CA TYR A 32 -14.36 -9.66 12.61
C TYR A 32 -13.97 -8.50 11.70
N ALA A 33 -14.13 -8.62 10.37
CA ALA A 33 -13.87 -7.51 9.46
C ALA A 33 -14.80 -6.32 9.73
N LYS A 34 -16.08 -6.60 10.10
CA LYS A 34 -17.05 -5.60 10.53
C LYS A 34 -16.57 -4.91 11.80
N SER A 35 -16.25 -5.67 12.83
CA SER A 35 -15.80 -5.12 14.12
C SER A 35 -14.53 -4.27 13.95
N LEU A 36 -13.59 -4.70 13.11
CA LEU A 36 -12.35 -3.94 12.85
C LEU A 36 -12.63 -2.60 12.16
N ILE A 37 -13.49 -2.56 11.14
CA ILE A 37 -13.78 -1.30 10.44
C ILE A 37 -14.59 -0.35 11.33
N GLU A 38 -15.54 -0.87 12.11
CA GLU A 38 -16.30 -0.08 13.08
C GLU A 38 -15.39 0.48 14.17
N TYR A 39 -14.43 -0.31 14.67
CA TYR A 39 -13.41 0.17 15.59
C TYR A 39 -12.59 1.32 15.00
N CYS A 40 -12.10 1.17 13.76
CA CYS A 40 -11.35 2.23 13.08
C CYS A 40 -12.14 3.52 12.93
N ILE A 41 -13.43 3.42 12.61
CA ILE A 41 -14.32 4.58 12.45
C ILE A 41 -14.55 5.29 13.80
N ASN A 42 -14.81 4.52 14.85
CA ASN A 42 -15.04 5.05 16.18
C ASN A 42 -13.78 5.70 16.77
N ASP A 43 -12.62 5.03 16.67
CA ASP A 43 -11.32 5.57 17.10
C ASP A 43 -11.00 6.91 16.39
N ALA A 44 -11.31 7.00 15.08
CA ALA A 44 -11.14 8.25 14.35
C ALA A 44 -12.06 9.38 14.85
N LYS A 45 -13.32 9.06 15.14
CA LYS A 45 -14.28 10.04 15.70
C LYS A 45 -13.87 10.51 17.08
N GLU A 46 -13.51 9.59 17.98
CA GLU A 46 -13.06 9.88 19.33
C GLU A 46 -11.80 10.77 19.35
N LYS A 47 -10.91 10.59 18.36
CA LYS A 47 -9.71 11.43 18.18
C LYS A 47 -9.97 12.74 17.42
N GLY A 48 -11.21 13.09 17.13
CA GLY A 48 -11.57 14.32 16.41
C GLY A 48 -10.97 14.40 15.01
N LYS A 49 -10.84 13.26 14.30
CA LYS A 49 -10.28 13.21 12.95
C LYS A 49 -11.28 13.67 11.90
N SER A 50 -10.79 14.17 10.76
CA SER A 50 -11.62 14.56 9.61
C SER A 50 -12.23 13.36 8.90
N GLY A 51 -11.68 12.15 9.09
CA GLY A 51 -12.18 10.93 8.51
C GLY A 51 -11.18 9.79 8.51
N VAL A 52 -11.55 8.73 7.81
CA VAL A 52 -10.71 7.51 7.63
C VAL A 52 -10.57 7.23 6.14
N CYS A 53 -9.38 6.87 5.69
CA CYS A 53 -9.14 6.47 4.30
C CYS A 53 -8.34 5.18 4.18
N ILE A 54 -8.45 4.53 3.03
CA ILE A 54 -7.83 3.22 2.75
C ILE A 54 -7.63 3.05 1.23
N LEU A 55 -6.55 2.36 0.87
CA LEU A 55 -6.29 1.95 -0.51
C LEU A 55 -7.16 0.75 -0.89
N SER A 56 -7.76 0.83 -2.06
CA SER A 56 -8.54 -0.23 -2.69
C SER A 56 -8.28 -0.27 -4.20
N SER A 57 -9.10 -1.00 -4.94
CA SER A 57 -9.02 -1.08 -6.39
C SER A 57 -10.39 -1.26 -7.02
N LYS A 58 -10.49 -0.85 -8.29
CA LYS A 58 -11.72 -0.95 -9.09
C LYS A 58 -12.19 -2.41 -9.24
N LYS A 59 -11.25 -3.31 -9.52
CA LYS A 59 -11.45 -4.77 -9.51
C LYS A 59 -10.72 -5.34 -8.30
N LYS A 60 -11.29 -6.36 -7.64
CA LYS A 60 -10.66 -7.01 -6.49
C LYS A 60 -9.25 -7.47 -6.81
N LYS A 61 -8.31 -7.04 -6.00
CA LYS A 61 -6.88 -7.41 -6.07
C LYS A 61 -6.41 -8.03 -4.75
N PRO A 62 -5.43 -8.93 -4.80
CA PRO A 62 -4.75 -9.41 -3.58
C PRO A 62 -4.16 -8.25 -2.79
N PHE A 63 -4.14 -8.39 -1.47
CA PHE A 63 -3.54 -7.43 -0.52
C PHE A 63 -4.17 -6.03 -0.48
N LEU A 64 -5.26 -5.78 -1.22
CA LEU A 64 -6.04 -4.56 -1.15
C LEU A 64 -7.39 -4.80 -0.48
N ALA A 65 -7.92 -3.75 0.15
CA ALA A 65 -9.23 -3.80 0.78
C ALA A 65 -10.34 -3.98 -0.26
N ASP A 66 -11.34 -4.79 0.08
CA ASP A 66 -12.49 -5.01 -0.80
C ASP A 66 -13.38 -3.77 -0.86
N LYS A 67 -13.47 -3.16 -2.05
CA LYS A 67 -14.28 -1.95 -2.29
C LYS A 67 -15.74 -2.16 -1.91
N LYS A 68 -16.36 -3.30 -2.29
CA LYS A 68 -17.78 -3.56 -2.01
C LYS A 68 -18.05 -3.63 -0.51
N PHE A 69 -17.11 -4.16 0.27
CA PHE A 69 -17.18 -4.16 1.72
C PHE A 69 -17.15 -2.74 2.26
N LEU A 70 -16.19 -1.91 1.85
CA LEU A 70 -16.02 -0.55 2.35
C LEU A 70 -17.21 0.36 2.00
N LEU A 71 -17.78 0.24 0.81
CA LEU A 71 -18.95 1.01 0.39
C LEU A 71 -20.15 0.81 1.33
N LYS A 72 -20.32 -0.39 1.93
CA LYS A 72 -21.38 -0.68 2.91
C LYS A 72 -21.24 0.14 4.21
N TYR A 73 -20.03 0.63 4.51
CA TYR A 73 -19.73 1.46 5.68
C TYR A 73 -19.64 2.96 5.34
N GLY A 74 -20.16 3.36 4.17
CA GLY A 74 -20.25 4.76 3.76
C GLY A 74 -18.97 5.33 3.15
N PHE A 75 -17.92 4.52 2.95
CA PHE A 75 -16.75 4.97 2.21
C PHE A 75 -17.12 5.32 0.76
N LYS A 76 -16.45 6.32 0.21
CA LYS A 76 -16.61 6.75 -1.18
C LYS A 76 -15.24 6.80 -1.85
N VAL A 77 -15.18 6.56 -3.15
CA VAL A 77 -13.98 6.80 -3.95
C VAL A 77 -13.74 8.31 -4.01
N VAL A 78 -12.57 8.75 -3.60
CA VAL A 78 -12.19 10.17 -3.54
C VAL A 78 -11.07 10.52 -4.50
N ASP A 79 -10.20 9.54 -4.85
CA ASP A 79 -9.15 9.72 -5.85
C ASP A 79 -8.80 8.39 -6.53
N THR A 80 -8.12 8.44 -7.70
CA THR A 80 -7.74 7.26 -8.48
C THR A 80 -6.37 7.40 -9.13
N VAL A 81 -5.65 6.28 -9.24
CA VAL A 81 -4.37 6.17 -9.95
C VAL A 81 -4.45 5.07 -11.01
N LYS A 82 -3.91 5.33 -12.21
CA LYS A 82 -3.91 4.42 -13.38
C LYS A 82 -5.31 3.88 -13.73
N ASN A 83 -6.37 4.59 -13.39
CA ASN A 83 -7.78 4.16 -13.56
C ASN A 83 -8.08 2.75 -12.98
N GLU A 84 -7.28 2.31 -12.04
CA GLU A 84 -7.33 0.98 -11.45
C GLU A 84 -7.33 0.99 -9.92
N TYR A 85 -6.45 1.78 -9.32
CA TYR A 85 -6.32 1.91 -7.87
C TYR A 85 -7.13 3.08 -7.37
N GLU A 86 -7.81 2.88 -6.26
CA GLU A 86 -8.76 3.85 -5.71
C GLU A 86 -8.44 4.17 -4.25
N LEU A 87 -8.42 5.45 -3.92
CA LEU A 87 -8.45 5.90 -2.55
C LEU A 87 -9.91 5.98 -2.12
N LEU A 88 -10.29 5.21 -1.12
CA LEU A 88 -11.61 5.29 -0.51
C LEU A 88 -11.51 6.04 0.80
N ALA A 89 -12.47 6.92 1.06
CA ALA A 89 -12.56 7.66 2.30
C ALA A 89 -13.98 7.72 2.84
N LEU A 90 -14.07 7.67 4.17
CA LEU A 90 -15.25 8.06 4.94
C LEU A 90 -14.91 9.40 5.62
N SER A 91 -15.45 10.49 5.07
CA SER A 91 -15.26 11.84 5.59
C SER A 91 -16.33 12.17 6.65
N PHE A 92 -15.91 12.86 7.72
CA PHE A 92 -16.82 13.35 8.77
C PHE A 92 -17.12 14.85 8.62
N ASN A 93 -16.30 15.59 7.88
CA ASN A 93 -16.39 17.04 7.70
C ASN A 93 -16.54 17.49 6.23
N GLY A 94 -16.61 16.54 5.29
CA GLY A 94 -16.74 16.81 3.85
C GLY A 94 -15.42 16.97 3.08
N GLU A 95 -14.28 17.13 3.76
CA GLU A 95 -12.97 17.15 3.13
C GLU A 95 -12.63 15.80 2.47
N LYS A 96 -11.79 15.82 1.43
CA LYS A 96 -11.41 14.62 0.70
C LYS A 96 -9.90 14.49 0.66
N PRO A 97 -9.35 13.36 1.15
CA PRO A 97 -7.94 13.06 0.95
C PRO A 97 -7.68 12.71 -0.53
N TYR A 98 -6.43 12.89 -0.98
CA TYR A 98 -6.02 12.61 -2.35
C TYR A 98 -4.60 12.07 -2.39
N PHE A 99 -4.23 11.41 -3.48
CA PHE A 99 -2.88 10.89 -3.69
C PHE A 99 -1.89 12.01 -4.03
N SER A 100 -0.63 11.85 -3.60
CA SER A 100 0.47 12.71 -4.05
C SER A 100 0.65 12.60 -5.57
N GLU A 101 1.07 13.69 -6.23
CA GLU A 101 1.34 13.67 -7.67
C GLU A 101 2.42 12.65 -8.04
N SER A 102 3.42 12.45 -7.17
CA SER A 102 4.53 11.51 -7.39
C SER A 102 4.11 10.08 -7.69
N VAL A 103 2.92 9.65 -7.24
CA VAL A 103 2.45 8.26 -7.43
C VAL A 103 1.63 8.05 -8.70
N LYS A 104 1.23 9.11 -9.39
CA LYS A 104 0.30 8.99 -10.52
C LYS A 104 0.92 8.26 -11.71
N GLU A 105 2.21 8.48 -11.95
CA GLU A 105 2.94 7.82 -13.04
C GLU A 105 3.35 6.39 -12.70
N MET A 106 3.55 6.06 -11.44
CA MET A 106 4.05 4.75 -10.98
C MET A 106 5.31 4.32 -11.75
N ARG A 107 6.27 5.25 -11.85
CA ARG A 107 7.54 5.08 -12.57
C ARG A 107 8.70 5.62 -11.76
N ILE A 108 9.91 5.09 -12.02
CA ILE A 108 11.18 5.56 -11.45
C ILE A 108 12.17 5.92 -12.57
N ILE A 109 13.30 6.53 -12.19
CA ILE A 109 14.36 6.88 -13.15
C ILE A 109 15.27 5.67 -13.42
N GLY A 110 15.60 4.87 -12.39
CA GLY A 110 16.49 3.72 -12.49
C GLY A 110 15.93 2.59 -13.35
N GLN A 111 16.80 1.84 -14.01
CA GLN A 111 16.42 0.69 -14.84
C GLN A 111 16.60 -0.67 -14.14
N GLU A 112 17.44 -0.70 -13.10
CA GLU A 112 17.71 -1.87 -12.29
C GLU A 112 16.47 -2.32 -11.48
N LEU A 113 16.51 -3.56 -11.00
CA LEU A 113 15.52 -4.04 -10.03
C LEU A 113 15.56 -3.17 -8.78
N THR A 114 14.51 -2.39 -8.58
CA THR A 114 14.38 -1.48 -7.44
C THR A 114 13.19 -1.86 -6.59
N ILE A 115 13.41 -1.99 -5.29
CA ILE A 115 12.36 -2.37 -4.34
C ILE A 115 12.25 -1.29 -3.27
N TYR A 116 11.09 -0.65 -3.19
CA TYR A 116 10.69 0.19 -2.06
C TYR A 116 10.03 -0.68 -1.02
N TYR A 117 10.46 -0.58 0.25
CA TYR A 117 9.90 -1.41 1.30
C TYR A 117 9.75 -0.67 2.64
N GLY A 118 8.73 -1.08 3.42
CA GLY A 118 8.52 -0.65 4.79
C GLY A 118 8.56 -1.85 5.74
N LEU A 119 8.98 -1.65 6.99
CA LEU A 119 9.11 -2.74 7.96
C LEU A 119 7.80 -3.04 8.75
N GLN A 120 6.65 -2.63 8.23
CA GLN A 120 5.36 -2.87 8.89
C GLN A 120 4.85 -4.32 8.76
N CYS A 121 5.25 -5.01 7.69
CA CYS A 121 4.86 -6.39 7.44
C CYS A 121 5.96 -7.35 7.91
N PRO A 122 5.67 -8.31 8.79
CA PRO A 122 6.69 -9.21 9.36
C PRO A 122 7.34 -10.15 8.33
N TYR A 123 6.77 -10.28 7.14
CA TYR A 123 7.32 -11.13 6.07
C TYR A 123 8.38 -10.42 5.22
N ILE A 124 8.50 -9.10 5.31
CA ILE A 124 9.40 -8.31 4.46
C ILE A 124 10.88 -8.59 4.75
N PRO A 125 11.37 -8.64 6.01
CA PRO A 125 12.78 -8.90 6.27
C PRO A 125 13.28 -10.17 5.60
N ASN A 126 12.57 -11.29 5.81
CA ASN A 126 12.93 -12.57 5.20
C ASN A 126 12.87 -12.54 3.66
N CYS A 127 11.90 -11.81 3.09
CA CYS A 127 11.82 -11.64 1.63
C CYS A 127 13.02 -10.85 1.08
N ILE A 128 13.46 -9.81 1.80
CA ILE A 128 14.63 -9.02 1.41
C ILE A 128 15.88 -9.89 1.38
N GLU A 129 16.13 -10.68 2.42
CA GLU A 129 17.27 -11.59 2.51
C GLU A 129 17.30 -12.55 1.30
N GLN A 130 16.19 -13.23 1.03
CA GLN A 130 16.06 -14.15 -0.10
C GLN A 130 16.32 -13.47 -1.47
N VAL A 131 15.78 -12.25 -1.65
CA VAL A 131 15.98 -11.49 -2.90
C VAL A 131 17.44 -11.04 -3.04
N GLN A 132 18.07 -10.59 -1.96
CA GLN A 132 19.48 -10.18 -1.96
C GLN A 132 20.41 -11.37 -2.30
N GLU A 133 20.19 -12.51 -1.65
CA GLU A 133 20.97 -13.74 -1.94
C GLU A 133 20.82 -14.16 -3.40
N TYR A 134 19.59 -14.18 -3.90
CA TYR A 134 19.33 -14.55 -5.30
C TYR A 134 19.98 -13.58 -6.29
N CYS A 135 19.82 -12.27 -6.08
CA CYS A 135 20.39 -11.25 -6.95
C CYS A 135 21.91 -11.27 -6.92
N THR A 136 22.53 -11.44 -5.75
CA THR A 136 23.99 -11.55 -5.61
C THR A 136 24.53 -12.78 -6.36
N LYS A 137 23.91 -13.94 -6.15
CA LYS A 137 24.30 -15.21 -6.80
C LYS A 137 24.22 -15.13 -8.34
N ASN A 138 23.27 -14.38 -8.87
CA ASN A 138 23.01 -14.30 -10.30
C ASN A 138 23.52 -12.99 -10.94
N SER A 139 24.30 -12.17 -10.20
CA SER A 139 24.83 -10.88 -10.67
C SER A 139 23.75 -9.92 -11.18
N ILE A 140 22.58 -9.92 -10.55
CA ILE A 140 21.47 -9.00 -10.88
C ILE A 140 21.62 -7.71 -10.07
N PRO A 141 21.74 -6.54 -10.70
CA PRO A 141 21.76 -5.27 -10.00
C PRO A 141 20.46 -5.06 -9.21
N LEU A 142 20.60 -4.82 -7.90
CA LEU A 142 19.47 -4.64 -6.97
C LEU A 142 19.63 -3.35 -6.20
N ASN A 143 18.59 -2.52 -6.21
CA ASN A 143 18.47 -1.32 -5.39
C ASN A 143 17.34 -1.50 -4.36
N LEU A 144 17.69 -1.45 -3.06
CA LEU A 144 16.75 -1.57 -1.94
C LEU A 144 16.57 -0.22 -1.26
N ILE A 145 15.36 0.30 -1.25
CA ILE A 145 15.03 1.61 -0.69
C ILE A 145 14.07 1.45 0.49
N ALA A 146 14.58 1.59 1.70
CA ALA A 146 13.75 1.61 2.90
C ALA A 146 12.90 2.88 2.97
N VAL A 147 11.60 2.73 3.16
CA VAL A 147 10.65 3.84 3.38
C VAL A 147 10.55 4.09 4.89
N ASP A 148 11.57 4.69 5.44
CA ASP A 148 11.79 4.87 6.88
C ASP A 148 11.60 6.31 7.37
N THR A 149 11.49 7.29 6.45
CA THR A 149 11.25 8.69 6.75
C THR A 149 9.95 9.21 6.15
N LEU A 150 9.44 10.31 6.73
CA LEU A 150 8.26 11.01 6.20
C LEU A 150 8.48 11.49 4.76
N GLU A 151 9.65 12.03 4.49
CA GLU A 151 10.01 12.54 3.17
C GLU A 151 9.95 11.43 2.11
N LYS A 152 10.60 10.29 2.37
CA LYS A 152 10.55 9.12 1.47
C LYS A 152 9.12 8.62 1.27
N ALA A 153 8.32 8.59 2.33
CA ALA A 153 6.94 8.14 2.25
C ALA A 153 6.04 9.06 1.41
N LYS A 154 6.23 10.39 1.53
CA LYS A 154 5.48 11.38 0.73
C LYS A 154 5.92 11.44 -0.73
N ASN A 155 7.20 11.17 -0.99
CA ASN A 155 7.79 11.18 -2.34
C ASN A 155 7.88 9.80 -2.98
N LEU A 156 7.13 8.80 -2.46
CA LEU A 156 7.07 7.49 -3.09
C LEU A 156 6.64 7.63 -4.56
N PRO A 157 7.24 6.84 -5.47
CA PRO A 157 6.85 6.81 -6.88
C PRO A 157 5.61 5.96 -7.15
N CYS A 158 4.97 5.42 -6.11
CA CYS A 158 3.77 4.58 -6.21
C CYS A 158 2.92 4.67 -4.94
N ILE A 159 1.70 4.14 -5.04
CA ILE A 159 0.72 4.12 -3.94
C ILE A 159 1.00 3.06 -2.86
N PHE A 160 1.99 2.18 -3.06
CA PHE A 160 2.31 1.07 -2.17
C PHE A 160 3.50 1.42 -1.26
N ASN A 161 3.24 1.67 0.00
CA ASN A 161 4.25 2.11 0.96
C ASN A 161 4.98 0.97 1.68
N ASN A 162 4.45 -0.25 1.66
CA ASN A 162 5.07 -1.39 2.33
C ASN A 162 5.98 -2.21 1.44
N TRP A 163 5.57 -2.42 0.18
CA TRP A 163 6.33 -3.18 -0.80
C TRP A 163 5.94 -2.77 -2.20
N ALA A 164 6.90 -2.34 -2.99
CA ALA A 164 6.71 -2.03 -4.40
C ALA A 164 7.97 -2.37 -5.20
N VAL A 165 7.80 -3.11 -6.26
CA VAL A 165 8.87 -3.56 -7.14
C VAL A 165 8.80 -2.81 -8.45
N PHE A 166 9.95 -2.28 -8.88
CA PHE A 166 10.14 -1.62 -10.17
C PHE A 166 11.26 -2.33 -10.95
N TYR A 167 11.08 -2.42 -12.26
CA TYR A 167 12.11 -2.90 -13.17
C TYR A 167 11.96 -2.20 -14.52
N HIS A 168 13.08 -1.80 -15.13
CA HIS A 168 13.08 -1.00 -16.35
C HIS A 168 12.18 0.25 -16.25
N ARG A 169 12.25 0.93 -15.09
CA ARG A 169 11.50 2.14 -14.74
C ARG A 169 10.02 1.92 -14.42
N GLU A 170 9.43 0.79 -14.77
CA GLU A 170 8.00 0.54 -14.62
C GLU A 170 7.70 -0.18 -13.30
N TYR A 171 6.54 0.11 -12.74
CA TYR A 171 6.00 -0.64 -11.63
C TYR A 171 5.60 -2.05 -12.08
N GLU A 172 6.09 -3.05 -11.36
CA GLU A 172 5.88 -4.46 -11.68
C GLU A 172 4.85 -5.12 -10.76
N THR A 173 5.01 -4.97 -9.45
CA THR A 173 4.15 -5.66 -8.49
C THR A 173 4.31 -5.12 -7.08
N ASN A 174 3.26 -5.34 -6.25
CA ASN A 174 3.28 -5.20 -4.80
C ASN A 174 3.27 -6.55 -4.07
N HIS A 175 3.45 -7.65 -4.79
CA HIS A 175 3.61 -8.96 -4.19
C HIS A 175 5.05 -9.16 -3.72
N LEU A 176 5.22 -9.80 -2.57
CA LEU A 176 6.55 -10.23 -2.12
C LEU A 176 7.16 -11.16 -3.18
N LEU A 177 8.43 -10.91 -3.50
CA LEU A 177 9.13 -11.68 -4.51
C LEU A 177 9.51 -13.05 -3.97
N ASN A 178 9.59 -14.00 -4.87
CA ASN A 178 10.16 -15.33 -4.63
C ASN A 178 11.06 -15.74 -5.80
N GLU A 179 11.81 -16.80 -5.61
CA GLU A 179 12.75 -17.31 -6.62
C GLU A 179 12.07 -17.60 -7.97
N THR A 180 10.85 -18.16 -7.95
CA THR A 180 10.09 -18.47 -9.17
C THR A 180 9.77 -17.20 -9.97
N PHE A 181 9.37 -16.11 -9.30
CA PHE A 181 9.14 -14.83 -9.95
C PHE A 181 10.42 -14.26 -10.54
N LEU A 182 11.52 -14.29 -9.77
CA LEU A 182 12.82 -13.77 -10.18
C LEU A 182 13.37 -14.53 -11.41
N LYS A 183 13.32 -15.85 -11.41
CA LYS A 183 13.69 -16.70 -12.55
C LYS A 183 12.89 -16.35 -13.81
N LYS A 184 11.57 -16.27 -13.68
CA LYS A 184 10.68 -15.93 -14.80
C LYS A 184 10.95 -14.52 -15.35
N LYS A 185 11.18 -13.54 -14.47
CA LYS A 185 11.37 -12.15 -14.87
C LYS A 185 12.71 -11.89 -15.54
N PHE A 186 13.76 -12.54 -15.06
CA PHE A 186 15.11 -12.33 -15.58
C PHE A 186 15.57 -13.44 -16.54
N GLN A 187 14.71 -14.41 -16.84
CA GLN A 187 14.96 -15.49 -17.78
C GLN A 187 16.23 -16.31 -17.44
N LEU A 188 16.50 -16.52 -16.14
CA LEU A 188 17.66 -17.25 -15.63
C LEU A 188 17.29 -18.70 -15.27
#